data_c65034578ef4bf1d7eb351e63c7b97a2
#
_entry.id   c65034578ef4bf1d7eb351e63c7b97a2
#
_cell.length_a   1.000
_cell.length_b   1.000
_cell.length_c   1.000
_cell.angle_alpha   90.00
_cell.angle_beta   90.00
_cell.angle_gamma   90.00
#
_symmetry.space_group_name_H-M   'P 1'
#
loop_
_entity.id
_entity.type
_entity.pdbx_description
1 polymer ?
#
loop_
_entity_poly.entity_id
_entity_poly.type
_entity_poly.pdbx_seq_one_letter_code
_entity_poly.pdbx_strand_id
1 'polypeptide(L)'
;SYLGDSDGGFLIDTGVDAGMVVDVLRRNAVDMAMVKGILVTHDHTDHIRSIYSLVREHRHIGIYCTPRCLQGILRRHNVSRRFKDYHRPIYKEIPFTIGNFTVTAFDVSHDGTDNVGFFIERGPSGHAFSIATDLGVVTDRVEYYMRKANHIVIESNYDADMLLHGTYPEYLKHRIMNVRGHLDNADTARFIARIYTPQLAHVFLCHLSADNNTPE
;
A
#
# COMPACT_ATOMS: atom_id res chain seq x y z
N SER A 1 3.93 -5.74 -1.23
CA SER A 1 5.32 -5.45 -0.79
C SER A 1 5.63 -6.12 0.54
N TYR A 2 6.93 -6.35 0.87
CA TYR A 2 7.41 -6.84 2.17
C TYR A 2 8.39 -5.84 2.78
N LEU A 3 8.22 -5.55 4.08
CA LEU A 3 9.15 -4.79 4.88
C LEU A 3 9.50 -5.59 6.14
N GLY A 4 10.80 -5.74 6.42
CA GLY A 4 11.22 -6.53 7.55
C GLY A 4 12.69 -6.35 7.91
N ASP A 5 13.09 -6.97 9.02
CA ASP A 5 14.47 -7.07 9.49
C ASP A 5 14.81 -8.53 9.87
N SER A 6 15.94 -8.76 10.57
CA SER A 6 16.37 -10.09 11.02
C SER A 6 15.35 -10.81 11.91
N ASP A 7 14.48 -10.07 12.60
CA ASP A 7 13.49 -10.62 13.54
C ASP A 7 12.12 -10.84 12.88
N GLY A 8 12.00 -10.55 11.58
CA GLY A 8 10.82 -10.70 10.75
C GLY A 8 10.22 -9.38 10.29
N GLY A 9 9.08 -9.46 9.65
CA GLY A 9 8.44 -8.28 9.05
C GLY A 9 6.98 -8.51 8.74
N PHE A 10 6.46 -7.74 7.80
CA PHE A 10 5.06 -7.81 7.39
C PHE A 10 4.92 -7.51 5.90
N LEU A 11 3.82 -7.98 5.35
CA LEU A 11 3.42 -7.64 3.98
C LEU A 11 2.58 -6.37 3.99
N ILE A 12 2.65 -5.61 2.90
CA ILE A 12 1.72 -4.53 2.60
C ILE A 12 1.03 -4.91 1.30
N ASP A 13 -0.26 -5.16 1.40
CA ASP A 13 -1.13 -5.71 0.38
C ASP A 13 -0.65 -7.05 -0.22
N THR A 14 -1.59 -7.85 -0.69
CA THR A 14 -1.34 -9.17 -1.29
C THR A 14 -2.26 -9.40 -2.49
N GLY A 15 -2.18 -8.47 -3.45
CA GLY A 15 -3.04 -8.45 -4.64
C GLY A 15 -2.69 -9.46 -5.72
N VAL A 16 -1.54 -10.14 -5.59
CA VAL A 16 -1.11 -11.22 -6.50
C VAL A 16 -1.48 -12.60 -5.93
N ASP A 17 -1.30 -13.65 -6.70
CA ASP A 17 -1.54 -15.03 -6.25
C ASP A 17 -0.71 -15.41 -5.01
N ALA A 18 -1.30 -16.22 -4.11
CA ALA A 18 -0.66 -16.61 -2.85
C ALA A 18 0.65 -17.39 -3.08
N GLY A 19 0.68 -18.28 -4.06
CA GLY A 19 1.89 -19.01 -4.43
C GLY A 19 3.00 -18.07 -4.88
N MET A 20 2.66 -17.04 -5.65
CA MET A 20 3.63 -16.02 -6.09
C MET A 20 4.18 -15.23 -4.88
N VAL A 21 3.35 -14.86 -3.91
CA VAL A 21 3.81 -14.17 -2.69
C VAL A 21 4.85 -15.04 -1.96
N VAL A 22 4.52 -16.32 -1.72
CA VAL A 22 5.42 -17.25 -1.03
C VAL A 22 6.72 -17.46 -1.80
N ASP A 23 6.64 -17.64 -3.12
CA ASP A 23 7.81 -17.85 -3.98
C ASP A 23 8.75 -16.64 -4.01
N VAL A 24 8.20 -15.42 -4.10
CA VAL A 24 9.01 -14.19 -4.07
C VAL A 24 9.69 -14.03 -2.72
N LEU A 25 8.99 -14.25 -1.61
CA LEU A 25 9.59 -14.19 -0.27
C LEU A 25 10.74 -15.21 -0.14
N ARG A 26 10.51 -16.46 -0.54
CA ARG A 26 11.53 -17.52 -0.49
C ARG A 26 12.77 -17.19 -1.34
N ARG A 27 12.60 -16.65 -2.55
CA ARG A 27 13.73 -16.20 -3.41
C ARG A 27 14.56 -15.09 -2.77
N ASN A 28 13.95 -14.31 -1.87
CA ASN A 28 14.62 -13.27 -1.10
C ASN A 28 15.04 -13.73 0.31
N ALA A 29 15.12 -15.03 0.55
CA ALA A 29 15.50 -15.64 1.83
C ALA A 29 14.58 -15.27 3.00
N VAL A 30 13.32 -14.95 2.73
CA VAL A 30 12.30 -14.68 3.75
C VAL A 30 11.38 -15.88 3.87
N ASP A 31 11.35 -16.52 5.05
CA ASP A 31 10.40 -17.56 5.40
C ASP A 31 9.05 -16.94 5.78
N MET A 32 7.94 -17.59 5.40
CA MET A 32 6.60 -17.18 5.82
C MET A 32 6.41 -17.18 7.36
N ALA A 33 7.17 -17.96 8.09
CA ALA A 33 7.22 -17.91 9.55
C ALA A 33 7.70 -16.56 10.10
N MET A 34 8.47 -15.82 9.31
CA MET A 34 8.96 -14.47 9.65
C MET A 34 7.94 -13.36 9.36
N VAL A 35 6.86 -13.66 8.62
CA VAL A 35 5.81 -12.71 8.29
C VAL A 35 4.84 -12.60 9.46
N LYS A 36 4.89 -11.49 10.20
CA LYS A 36 4.09 -11.26 11.43
C LYS A 36 2.70 -10.72 11.14
N GLY A 37 2.47 -10.13 9.96
CA GLY A 37 1.20 -9.53 9.61
C GLY A 37 1.08 -9.12 8.15
N ILE A 38 -0.12 -8.75 7.76
CA ILE A 38 -0.43 -8.12 6.47
C ILE A 38 -1.13 -6.81 6.75
N LEU A 39 -0.53 -5.70 6.35
CA LEU A 39 -1.16 -4.38 6.33
C LEU A 39 -2.00 -4.27 5.06
N VAL A 40 -3.21 -3.76 5.16
CA VAL A 40 -4.11 -3.56 4.01
C VAL A 40 -4.37 -2.08 3.83
N THR A 41 -4.04 -1.56 2.66
CA THR A 41 -4.25 -0.15 2.30
C THR A 41 -5.74 0.14 2.07
N HIS A 42 -6.43 -0.73 1.33
CA HIS A 42 -7.86 -0.61 1.02
C HIS A 42 -8.44 -1.94 0.47
N ASP A 43 -9.74 -1.94 0.14
CA ASP A 43 -10.53 -3.13 -0.16
C ASP A 43 -10.64 -3.49 -1.65
N HIS A 44 -9.79 -2.97 -2.54
CA HIS A 44 -9.80 -3.38 -3.95
C HIS A 44 -9.17 -4.76 -4.15
N THR A 45 -9.64 -5.49 -5.16
CA THR A 45 -9.27 -6.89 -5.42
C THR A 45 -7.77 -7.07 -5.66
N ASP A 46 -7.16 -6.15 -6.38
CA ASP A 46 -5.73 -6.14 -6.69
C ASP A 46 -4.83 -5.82 -5.48
N HIS A 47 -5.41 -5.55 -4.31
CA HIS A 47 -4.70 -5.38 -3.04
C HIS A 47 -4.94 -6.54 -2.07
N ILE A 48 -6.08 -7.24 -2.17
CA ILE A 48 -6.49 -8.24 -1.17
C ILE A 48 -6.66 -9.66 -1.71
N ARG A 49 -6.40 -9.90 -3.00
CA ARG A 49 -6.73 -11.15 -3.71
C ARG A 49 -6.35 -12.43 -2.95
N SER A 50 -5.14 -12.51 -2.42
CA SER A 50 -4.63 -13.71 -1.76
C SER A 50 -4.65 -13.66 -0.24
N ILE A 51 -5.08 -12.56 0.36
CA ILE A 51 -4.96 -12.34 1.81
C ILE A 51 -5.61 -13.44 2.62
N TYR A 52 -6.81 -13.91 2.23
CA TYR A 52 -7.52 -14.96 2.96
C TYR A 52 -6.84 -16.32 2.84
N SER A 53 -6.31 -16.67 1.66
CA SER A 53 -5.56 -17.90 1.46
C SER A 53 -4.31 -17.93 2.32
N LEU A 54 -3.54 -16.84 2.35
CA LEU A 54 -2.33 -16.74 3.14
C LEU A 54 -2.58 -16.89 4.65
N VAL A 55 -3.56 -16.16 5.22
CA VAL A 55 -3.82 -16.26 6.66
C VAL A 55 -4.45 -17.59 7.07
N ARG A 56 -5.17 -18.28 6.17
CA ARG A 56 -5.71 -19.60 6.42
C ARG A 56 -4.62 -20.67 6.51
N GLU A 57 -3.60 -20.57 5.67
CA GLU A 57 -2.45 -21.47 5.63
C GLU A 57 -1.44 -21.12 6.73
N HIS A 58 -1.24 -19.83 7.01
CA HIS A 58 -0.30 -19.31 7.98
C HIS A 58 -1.04 -18.59 9.11
N ARG A 59 -1.67 -19.35 10.01
CA ARG A 59 -2.62 -18.86 11.03
C ARG A 59 -2.05 -17.87 12.06
N HIS A 60 -0.73 -17.76 12.16
CA HIS A 60 -0.05 -16.78 13.01
C HIS A 60 -0.10 -15.35 12.43
N ILE A 61 -0.38 -15.21 11.14
CA ILE A 61 -0.41 -13.92 10.44
C ILE A 61 -1.73 -13.19 10.73
N GLY A 62 -1.63 -11.97 11.29
CA GLY A 62 -2.77 -11.08 11.47
C GLY A 62 -3.00 -10.17 10.26
N ILE A 63 -4.26 -9.76 10.04
CA ILE A 63 -4.66 -8.80 9.01
C ILE A 63 -4.91 -7.45 9.69
N TYR A 64 -4.09 -6.47 9.39
CA TYR A 64 -4.17 -5.13 9.96
C TYR A 64 -4.85 -4.19 8.97
N CYS A 65 -6.12 -3.89 9.21
CA CYS A 65 -6.89 -2.92 8.43
C CYS A 65 -7.88 -2.17 9.31
N THR A 66 -8.39 -1.04 8.79
CA THR A 66 -9.42 -0.31 9.52
C THR A 66 -10.72 -1.13 9.57
N PRO A 67 -11.58 -0.93 10.60
CA PRO A 67 -12.89 -1.60 10.67
C PRO A 67 -13.76 -1.32 9.44
N ARG A 68 -13.65 -0.14 8.83
CA ARG A 68 -14.39 0.21 7.60
C ARG A 68 -13.86 -0.55 6.38
N CYS A 69 -12.53 -0.67 6.23
CA CYS A 69 -11.92 -1.48 5.20
C CYS A 69 -12.36 -2.95 5.32
N LEU A 70 -12.33 -3.54 6.54
CA LEU A 70 -12.87 -4.88 6.78
C LEU A 70 -14.33 -5.02 6.32
N GLN A 71 -15.19 -4.05 6.64
CA GLN A 71 -16.59 -4.07 6.20
C GLN A 71 -16.69 -4.01 4.66
N GLY A 72 -15.83 -3.24 3.99
CA GLY A 72 -15.73 -3.19 2.53
C GLY A 72 -15.37 -4.56 1.96
N ILE A 73 -14.33 -5.19 2.49
CA ILE A 73 -13.89 -6.54 2.09
C ILE A 73 -15.04 -7.55 2.21
N LEU A 74 -15.71 -7.59 3.35
CA LEU A 74 -16.78 -8.56 3.62
C LEU A 74 -18.05 -8.34 2.78
N ARG A 75 -18.29 -7.11 2.30
CA ARG A 75 -19.46 -6.77 1.47
C ARG A 75 -19.21 -6.97 -0.02
N ARG A 76 -18.02 -6.63 -0.49
CA ARG A 76 -17.69 -6.58 -1.93
C ARG A 76 -17.08 -7.87 -2.44
N HIS A 77 -16.45 -8.65 -1.56
CA HIS A 77 -15.73 -9.85 -1.94
C HIS A 77 -16.35 -11.09 -1.30
N ASN A 78 -16.35 -12.17 -2.05
CA ASN A 78 -16.88 -13.47 -1.58
C ASN A 78 -15.86 -14.17 -0.66
N VAL A 79 -15.53 -13.52 0.46
CA VAL A 79 -14.63 -14.09 1.47
C VAL A 79 -15.43 -14.70 2.62
N SER A 80 -14.88 -15.75 3.21
CA SER A 80 -15.48 -16.39 4.38
C SER A 80 -15.61 -15.41 5.56
N ARG A 81 -16.71 -15.51 6.33
CA ARG A 81 -16.88 -14.73 7.57
C ARG A 81 -15.76 -14.97 8.58
N ARG A 82 -15.06 -16.11 8.51
CA ARG A 82 -13.88 -16.41 9.32
C ARG A 82 -12.68 -15.49 9.04
N PHE A 83 -12.73 -14.68 7.99
CA PHE A 83 -11.77 -13.61 7.77
C PHE A 83 -11.63 -12.69 8.99
N LYS A 84 -12.73 -12.48 9.74
CA LYS A 84 -12.73 -11.68 10.97
C LYS A 84 -11.84 -12.23 12.08
N ASP A 85 -11.60 -13.53 12.10
CA ASP A 85 -10.80 -14.18 13.14
C ASP A 85 -9.32 -13.75 13.08
N TYR A 86 -8.86 -13.32 11.91
CA TYR A 86 -7.50 -12.83 11.66
C TYR A 86 -7.38 -11.32 11.79
N HIS A 87 -8.48 -10.59 11.92
CA HIS A 87 -8.48 -9.14 11.93
C HIS A 87 -7.85 -8.56 13.19
N ARG A 88 -6.92 -7.62 12.97
CA ARG A 88 -6.30 -6.78 13.98
C ARG A 88 -6.67 -5.33 13.62
N PRO A 89 -7.65 -4.72 14.31
CA PRO A 89 -8.14 -3.40 13.95
C PRO A 89 -7.05 -2.35 14.15
N ILE A 90 -6.90 -1.50 13.15
CA ILE A 90 -6.06 -0.31 13.23
C ILE A 90 -6.92 0.93 13.02
N TYR A 91 -6.42 2.05 13.51
CA TYR A 91 -7.13 3.33 13.40
C TYR A 91 -6.17 4.39 12.84
N LYS A 92 -6.69 5.26 11.97
CA LYS A 92 -5.90 6.36 11.41
C LYS A 92 -5.34 7.24 12.53
N GLU A 93 -4.09 7.66 12.39
CA GLU A 93 -3.35 8.50 13.33
C GLU A 93 -3.05 7.87 14.71
N ILE A 94 -3.40 6.61 14.91
CA ILE A 94 -3.08 5.89 16.16
C ILE A 94 -1.98 4.88 15.86
N PRO A 95 -0.76 5.07 16.41
CA PRO A 95 0.34 4.14 16.21
C PRO A 95 0.06 2.76 16.82
N PHE A 96 0.55 1.72 16.16
CA PHE A 96 0.58 0.35 16.66
C PHE A 96 1.89 -0.32 16.31
N THR A 97 2.18 -1.48 16.90
CA THR A 97 3.46 -2.16 16.70
C THR A 97 3.27 -3.51 16.00
N ILE A 98 4.20 -3.83 15.09
CA ILE A 98 4.37 -5.18 14.53
C ILE A 98 5.87 -5.51 14.59
N GLY A 99 6.26 -6.46 15.44
CA GLY A 99 7.66 -6.74 15.67
C GLY A 99 8.41 -5.51 16.18
N ASN A 100 9.50 -5.16 15.51
CA ASN A 100 10.34 -4.01 15.84
C ASN A 100 9.89 -2.70 15.18
N PHE A 101 8.74 -2.70 14.54
CA PHE A 101 8.24 -1.56 13.78
C PHE A 101 7.06 -0.90 14.48
N THR A 102 7.08 0.42 14.53
CA THR A 102 5.92 1.25 14.88
C THR A 102 5.27 1.75 13.59
N VAL A 103 3.98 1.50 13.44
CA VAL A 103 3.23 1.81 12.22
C VAL A 103 2.10 2.78 12.53
N THR A 104 1.99 3.84 11.74
CA THR A 104 0.88 4.79 11.78
C THR A 104 0.15 4.77 10.43
N ALA A 105 -1.14 4.44 10.44
CA ALA A 105 -1.98 4.55 9.26
C ALA A 105 -2.46 6.01 9.11
N PHE A 106 -2.42 6.55 7.90
CA PHE A 106 -2.90 7.90 7.59
C PHE A 106 -3.86 7.90 6.41
N ASP A 107 -4.67 8.94 6.30
CA ASP A 107 -5.71 9.05 5.26
C ASP A 107 -5.12 9.27 3.86
N VAL A 108 -5.69 8.58 2.86
CA VAL A 108 -5.34 8.68 1.44
C VAL A 108 -6.61 8.88 0.62
N SER A 109 -6.56 9.76 -0.38
CA SER A 109 -7.71 10.06 -1.25
C SER A 109 -7.82 9.05 -2.38
N HIS A 110 -8.71 8.06 -2.22
CA HIS A 110 -9.02 7.05 -3.22
C HIS A 110 -10.48 6.59 -3.15
N ASP A 111 -10.95 5.77 -4.10
CA ASP A 111 -12.35 5.35 -4.21
C ASP A 111 -12.69 4.03 -3.50
N GLY A 112 -11.77 3.46 -2.71
CA GLY A 112 -12.05 2.33 -1.82
C GLY A 112 -13.00 2.70 -0.67
N THR A 113 -13.46 1.70 0.08
CA THR A 113 -14.38 1.92 1.22
C THR A 113 -13.73 2.74 2.34
N ASP A 114 -12.44 2.50 2.60
CA ASP A 114 -11.61 3.27 3.50
C ASP A 114 -10.15 3.07 3.10
N ASN A 115 -9.42 4.15 2.87
CA ASN A 115 -8.11 4.11 2.25
C ASN A 115 -7.07 4.66 3.21
N VAL A 116 -5.93 3.97 3.30
CA VAL A 116 -4.82 4.39 4.16
C VAL A 116 -3.47 4.21 3.46
N GLY A 117 -2.55 5.14 3.74
CA GLY A 117 -1.13 4.92 3.62
C GLY A 117 -0.54 4.54 4.98
N PHE A 118 0.73 4.15 5.00
CA PHE A 118 1.42 3.75 6.23
C PHE A 118 2.73 4.52 6.37
N PHE A 119 2.93 5.09 7.55
CA PHE A 119 4.21 5.59 8.02
C PHE A 119 4.79 4.58 9.01
N ILE A 120 6.01 4.12 8.78
CA ILE A 120 6.61 2.97 9.44
C ILE A 120 7.99 3.37 9.96
N GLU A 121 8.17 3.30 11.27
CA GLU A 121 9.42 3.60 11.95
C GLU A 121 10.03 2.30 12.47
N ARG A 122 11.33 2.08 12.21
CA ARG A 122 12.05 0.96 12.74
C ARG A 122 12.82 1.37 13.99
N GLY A 123 12.24 1.11 15.17
CA GLY A 123 12.89 1.25 16.49
C GLY A 123 13.89 2.41 16.62
N PRO A 124 14.98 2.25 17.38
CA PRO A 124 15.96 3.32 17.61
C PRO A 124 16.85 3.66 16.40
N SER A 125 16.79 2.90 15.30
CA SER A 125 17.66 3.10 14.13
C SER A 125 17.43 4.42 13.38
N GLY A 126 16.31 5.11 13.65
CA GLY A 126 15.94 6.35 12.98
C GLY A 126 15.51 6.18 11.50
N HIS A 127 15.42 4.94 10.99
CA HIS A 127 14.92 4.70 9.64
C HIS A 127 13.40 4.73 9.62
N ALA A 128 12.84 5.54 8.72
CA ALA A 128 11.41 5.68 8.52
C ALA A 128 11.04 5.47 7.04
N PHE A 129 9.96 4.73 6.83
CA PHE A 129 9.35 4.47 5.52
C PHE A 129 7.96 5.10 5.48
N SER A 130 7.58 5.61 4.32
CA SER A 130 6.19 6.03 4.10
C SER A 130 5.71 5.43 2.78
N ILE A 131 4.52 4.84 2.79
CA ILE A 131 3.90 4.28 1.59
C ILE A 131 2.51 4.86 1.41
N ALA A 132 2.25 5.38 0.22
CA ALA A 132 0.92 5.73 -0.26
C ALA A 132 0.80 5.30 -1.72
N THR A 133 -0.04 4.33 -1.94
CA THR A 133 -0.44 3.85 -3.26
C THR A 133 -1.91 4.15 -3.46
N ASP A 134 -2.37 4.19 -4.71
CA ASP A 134 -3.77 4.46 -5.05
C ASP A 134 -4.27 5.78 -4.42
N LEU A 135 -3.73 6.86 -4.92
CA LEU A 135 -4.13 8.19 -4.48
C LEU A 135 -4.33 9.12 -5.68
N GLY A 136 -5.51 9.73 -5.79
CA GLY A 136 -5.82 10.69 -6.86
C GLY A 136 -5.25 12.08 -6.62
N VAL A 137 -4.82 12.37 -5.40
CA VAL A 137 -4.20 13.66 -5.05
C VAL A 137 -3.33 13.52 -3.81
N VAL A 138 -2.20 14.23 -3.80
CA VAL A 138 -1.35 14.35 -2.61
C VAL A 138 -1.99 15.35 -1.65
N THR A 139 -2.57 14.84 -0.57
CA THR A 139 -3.13 15.68 0.51
C THR A 139 -2.03 16.17 1.45
N ASP A 140 -2.34 17.18 2.28
CA ASP A 140 -1.41 17.67 3.33
C ASP A 140 -0.99 16.54 4.28
N ARG A 141 -1.87 15.55 4.50
CA ARG A 141 -1.58 14.42 5.36
C ARG A 141 -0.57 13.46 4.72
N VAL A 142 -0.71 13.17 3.44
CA VAL A 142 0.27 12.39 2.66
C VAL A 142 1.62 13.12 2.66
N GLU A 143 1.63 14.41 2.34
CA GLU A 143 2.87 15.21 2.35
C GLU A 143 3.55 15.20 3.71
N TYR A 144 2.79 15.35 4.80
CA TYR A 144 3.33 15.34 6.17
C TYR A 144 4.12 14.07 6.48
N TYR A 145 3.56 12.89 6.18
CA TYR A 145 4.23 11.62 6.46
C TYR A 145 5.35 11.32 5.47
N MET A 146 5.21 11.70 4.20
CA MET A 146 6.27 11.53 3.21
C MET A 146 7.51 12.37 3.55
N ARG A 147 7.34 13.61 4.05
CA ARG A 147 8.45 14.48 4.48
C ARG A 147 9.21 13.94 5.70
N LYS A 148 8.58 13.13 6.53
CA LYS A 148 9.21 12.53 7.72
C LYS A 148 10.03 11.26 7.40
N ALA A 149 9.83 10.68 6.23
CA ALA A 149 10.42 9.40 5.85
C ALA A 149 11.80 9.56 5.18
N ASN A 150 12.67 8.59 5.37
CA ASN A 150 13.93 8.45 4.64
C ASN A 150 13.72 7.65 3.33
N HIS A 151 12.68 6.82 3.29
CA HIS A 151 12.33 5.98 2.16
C HIS A 151 10.85 6.14 1.88
N ILE A 152 10.49 6.48 0.64
CA ILE A 152 9.09 6.62 0.26
C ILE A 152 8.73 5.66 -0.88
N VAL A 153 7.53 5.13 -0.81
CA VAL A 153 6.85 4.41 -1.90
C VAL A 153 5.61 5.21 -2.25
N ILE A 154 5.56 5.71 -3.47
CA ILE A 154 4.47 6.58 -3.92
C ILE A 154 3.98 6.15 -5.31
N GLU A 155 2.70 6.33 -5.54
CA GLU A 155 2.11 6.07 -6.84
C GLU A 155 2.67 6.98 -7.95
N SER A 156 2.87 6.40 -9.14
CA SER A 156 3.10 7.09 -10.41
C SER A 156 2.37 6.30 -11.48
N ASN A 157 1.03 6.48 -11.54
CA ASN A 157 0.18 5.55 -12.23
C ASN A 157 0.22 5.70 -13.75
N TYR A 158 0.08 6.92 -14.26
CA TYR A 158 -0.09 7.12 -15.70
C TYR A 158 0.67 8.34 -16.23
N ASP A 159 1.03 8.27 -17.49
CA ASP A 159 1.38 9.42 -18.30
C ASP A 159 0.10 10.03 -18.87
N ALA A 160 -0.06 11.35 -18.72
CA ALA A 160 -1.28 12.05 -19.09
C ALA A 160 -1.59 11.95 -20.59
N ASP A 161 -0.56 12.06 -21.45
CA ASP A 161 -0.74 11.97 -22.90
C ASP A 161 -1.10 10.54 -23.34
N MET A 162 -0.44 9.51 -22.74
CA MET A 162 -0.78 8.12 -23.02
C MET A 162 -2.21 7.80 -22.60
N LEU A 163 -2.65 8.26 -21.43
CA LEU A 163 -4.02 8.04 -20.97
C LEU A 163 -5.06 8.75 -21.86
N LEU A 164 -4.84 10.02 -22.19
CA LEU A 164 -5.78 10.80 -23.01
C LEU A 164 -5.94 10.22 -24.42
N HIS A 165 -4.84 9.80 -25.04
CA HIS A 165 -4.85 9.24 -26.40
C HIS A 165 -4.99 7.70 -26.42
N GLY A 166 -4.97 7.04 -25.26
CA GLY A 166 -5.09 5.60 -25.10
C GLY A 166 -6.50 5.06 -25.39
N THR A 167 -6.60 3.73 -25.43
CA THR A 167 -7.82 3.01 -25.83
C THR A 167 -8.89 2.93 -24.73
N TYR A 168 -8.63 3.45 -23.53
CA TYR A 168 -9.61 3.39 -22.45
C TYR A 168 -10.85 4.22 -22.76
N PRO A 169 -12.04 3.73 -22.37
CA PRO A 169 -13.28 4.50 -22.50
C PRO A 169 -13.23 5.79 -21.68
N GLU A 170 -13.89 6.84 -22.14
CA GLU A 170 -13.87 8.15 -21.51
C GLU A 170 -14.25 8.13 -20.00
N TYR A 171 -15.28 7.33 -19.64
CA TYR A 171 -15.67 7.22 -18.22
C TYR A 171 -14.54 6.68 -17.34
N LEU A 172 -13.69 5.78 -17.88
CA LEU A 172 -12.56 5.21 -17.16
C LEU A 172 -11.40 6.22 -17.05
N LYS A 173 -11.12 6.96 -18.14
CA LYS A 173 -10.15 8.08 -18.11
C LYS A 173 -10.54 9.11 -17.05
N HIS A 174 -11.82 9.52 -17.02
CA HIS A 174 -12.33 10.45 -15.99
C HIS A 174 -12.23 9.88 -14.57
N ARG A 175 -12.47 8.59 -14.38
CA ARG A 175 -12.30 7.93 -13.08
C ARG A 175 -10.84 7.95 -12.62
N ILE A 176 -9.91 7.67 -13.53
CA ILE A 176 -8.47 7.66 -13.24
C ILE A 176 -7.98 9.04 -12.87
N MET A 177 -8.35 10.07 -13.64
CA MET A 177 -7.85 11.45 -13.49
C MET A 177 -8.48 12.25 -12.35
N ASN A 178 -9.50 11.74 -11.64
CA ASN A 178 -10.14 12.53 -10.59
C ASN A 178 -9.38 12.46 -9.25
N VAL A 179 -9.74 13.34 -8.31
CA VAL A 179 -9.10 13.44 -6.99
C VAL A 179 -9.17 12.18 -6.13
N ARG A 180 -9.98 11.21 -6.50
CA ARG A 180 -10.08 9.88 -5.88
C ARG A 180 -9.64 8.76 -6.82
N GLY A 181 -9.03 9.11 -7.95
CA GLY A 181 -8.45 8.18 -8.92
C GLY A 181 -7.00 7.86 -8.59
N HIS A 182 -6.12 8.23 -9.52
CA HIS A 182 -4.68 7.92 -9.46
C HIS A 182 -3.83 9.13 -9.81
N LEU A 183 -2.56 9.15 -9.37
CA LEU A 183 -1.60 10.22 -9.69
C LEU A 183 -1.00 10.04 -11.07
N ASP A 184 -0.88 11.15 -11.80
CA ASP A 184 -0.06 11.21 -12.99
C ASP A 184 1.45 11.33 -12.66
N ASN A 185 2.29 10.97 -13.63
CA ASN A 185 3.74 10.99 -13.47
C ASN A 185 4.29 12.40 -13.19
N ALA A 186 3.71 13.43 -13.79
CA ALA A 186 4.15 14.81 -13.62
C ALA A 186 3.81 15.35 -12.23
N ASP A 187 2.64 15.01 -11.69
CA ASP A 187 2.25 15.37 -10.31
C ASP A 187 3.14 14.67 -9.30
N THR A 188 3.43 13.39 -9.51
CA THR A 188 4.37 12.63 -8.68
C THR A 188 5.75 13.24 -8.71
N ALA A 189 6.29 13.56 -9.89
CA ALA A 189 7.60 14.18 -10.03
C ALA A 189 7.66 15.56 -9.35
N ARG A 190 6.64 16.42 -9.54
CA ARG A 190 6.54 17.73 -8.88
C ARG A 190 6.49 17.58 -7.36
N PHE A 191 5.75 16.62 -6.87
CA PHE A 191 5.66 16.35 -5.44
C PHE A 191 7.01 15.90 -4.87
N ILE A 192 7.70 14.95 -5.49
CA ILE A 192 9.02 14.47 -5.06
C ILE A 192 10.02 15.63 -5.03
N ALA A 193 10.06 16.44 -6.09
CA ALA A 193 10.95 17.61 -6.14
C ALA A 193 10.68 18.61 -5.00
N ARG A 194 9.41 18.79 -4.62
CA ARG A 194 9.00 19.72 -3.54
C ARG A 194 9.37 19.22 -2.14
N ILE A 195 9.36 17.88 -1.91
CA ILE A 195 9.67 17.30 -0.60
C ILE A 195 11.13 16.87 -0.45
N TYR A 196 11.90 16.95 -1.52
CA TYR A 196 13.29 16.49 -1.51
C TYR A 196 14.11 17.16 -0.43
N THR A 197 14.82 16.34 0.35
CA THR A 197 15.84 16.75 1.32
C THR A 197 16.99 15.74 1.27
N PRO A 198 18.20 16.08 1.74
CA PRO A 198 19.32 15.13 1.82
C PRO A 198 19.03 13.87 2.65
N GLN A 199 18.01 13.89 3.51
CA GLN A 199 17.60 12.75 4.33
C GLN A 199 16.72 11.75 3.56
N LEU A 200 16.13 12.17 2.44
CA LEU A 200 15.36 11.28 1.56
C LEU A 200 16.32 10.41 0.73
N ALA A 201 16.53 9.19 1.20
CA ALA A 201 17.52 8.28 0.62
C ALA A 201 16.99 7.52 -0.62
N HIS A 202 15.71 7.11 -0.60
CA HIS A 202 15.13 6.33 -1.69
C HIS A 202 13.68 6.73 -1.97
N VAL A 203 13.36 6.75 -3.26
CA VAL A 203 12.00 6.91 -3.77
C VAL A 203 11.70 5.70 -4.66
N PHE A 204 10.62 4.99 -4.34
CA PHE A 204 10.13 3.88 -5.15
C PHE A 204 8.79 4.30 -5.77
N LEU A 205 8.74 4.31 -7.09
CA LEU A 205 7.50 4.52 -7.82
C LEU A 205 6.73 3.20 -7.88
N CYS A 206 5.45 3.24 -7.60
CA CYS A 206 4.61 2.04 -7.60
C CYS A 206 3.30 2.26 -8.37
N HIS A 207 2.53 1.19 -8.52
CA HIS A 207 1.22 1.17 -9.14
C HIS A 207 1.20 1.76 -10.57
N LEU A 208 2.22 1.45 -11.36
CA LEU A 208 2.34 1.89 -12.75
C LEU A 208 1.29 1.16 -13.61
N SER A 209 0.53 1.92 -14.41
CA SER A 209 -0.39 1.34 -15.39
C SER A 209 0.36 0.56 -16.46
N ALA A 210 -0.11 -0.63 -16.77
CA ALA A 210 0.47 -1.43 -17.84
C ALA A 210 0.19 -0.86 -19.25
N ASP A 211 -0.91 -0.10 -19.40
CA ASP A 211 -1.38 0.41 -20.69
C ASP A 211 -1.08 1.89 -20.90
N ASN A 212 -0.94 2.66 -19.84
CA ASN A 212 -0.83 4.12 -19.88
C ASN A 212 0.41 4.65 -19.16
N ASN A 213 1.45 3.84 -19.06
CA ASN A 213 2.73 4.24 -18.47
C ASN A 213 3.88 3.43 -19.09
N THR A 214 5.10 3.93 -18.93
CA THR A 214 6.33 3.21 -19.25
C THR A 214 7.30 3.30 -18.07
N PRO A 215 8.13 2.28 -17.83
CA PRO A 215 9.13 2.33 -16.76
C PRO A 215 10.36 3.23 -17.07
N GLU A 216 10.37 3.92 -18.21
CA GLU A 216 11.45 4.80 -18.69
C GLU A 216 11.28 6.24 -18.22
#